data_afb178809b9b0819b77ad689b3faf992
#
_entry.id   afb178809b9b0819b77ad689b3faf992
#
_cell.length_a   1.000
_cell.length_b   1.000
_cell.length_c   1.000
_cell.angle_alpha   90.00
_cell.angle_beta   90.00
_cell.angle_gamma   90.00
#
_symmetry.space_group_name_H-M   'P 1'
#
loop_
_entity.id
_entity.type
_entity.pdbx_description
1 polymer ?
#
loop_
_entity_poly.entity_id
_entity_poly.type
_entity_poly.pdbx_seq_one_letter_code
_entity_poly.pdbx_strand_id
1 'polypeptide(L)'
;MNSLFSAASPVASRRFNPEFFLRIRNQTGSYWDFGYGHESNGQQIDNPEAYEQEFQSYVADNQPGIFARDGISRGWDYVSVDWEKQWPVDTLPILDGTTVTHFEFRRFLSNGLLQGRPEEYYQWEDGGDRDRPRQLYDGLNMSLQYLFSRRYCTSGENFCLEKLELNQTTGYRDILEHNTSTLELTTNILGLPLQLWAKSGYNSDLVDYYDYTNSWGIGLEFVSN
;
A
#
# COMPACT_ATOMS: atom_id res chain seq x y z
N MET A 1 36.15 -13.63 -8.96
CA MET A 1 35.44 -13.65 -7.68
C MET A 1 34.47 -12.47 -7.68
N ASN A 2 33.23 -12.72 -8.07
CA ASN A 2 32.21 -11.66 -8.08
C ASN A 2 31.78 -11.42 -6.62
N SER A 3 31.91 -10.17 -6.17
CA SER A 3 31.50 -9.77 -4.85
C SER A 3 29.98 -9.95 -4.72
N LEU A 4 29.54 -10.81 -3.81
CA LEU A 4 28.15 -11.07 -3.46
C LEU A 4 27.52 -9.94 -2.58
N PHE A 5 28.21 -8.83 -2.46
CA PHE A 5 27.69 -7.66 -1.75
C PHE A 5 27.46 -6.53 -2.76
N SER A 6 26.32 -6.53 -3.43
CA SER A 6 25.81 -5.27 -3.94
C SER A 6 25.53 -4.38 -2.72
N ALA A 7 25.99 -3.12 -2.76
CA ALA A 7 25.62 -2.14 -1.78
C ALA A 7 24.08 -2.18 -1.66
N ALA A 8 23.57 -2.28 -0.43
CA ALA A 8 22.14 -2.22 -0.19
C ALA A 8 21.64 -0.90 -0.81
N SER A 9 20.76 -1.00 -1.80
CA SER A 9 20.08 0.18 -2.33
C SER A 9 19.46 0.94 -1.15
N PRO A 10 19.57 2.26 -1.12
CA PRO A 10 18.86 3.04 -0.11
C PRO A 10 17.39 2.62 -0.15
N VAL A 11 16.76 2.51 1.01
CA VAL A 11 15.33 2.17 1.12
C VAL A 11 14.55 3.29 0.44
N ALA A 12 14.21 3.09 -0.83
CA ALA A 12 13.51 4.08 -1.67
C ALA A 12 12.05 4.28 -1.23
N SER A 13 11.48 3.29 -0.57
CA SER A 13 10.08 3.30 -0.14
C SER A 13 9.94 3.66 1.34
N ARG A 14 10.07 4.95 1.65
CA ARG A 14 9.63 5.49 2.95
C ARG A 14 8.25 6.11 2.75
N ARG A 15 7.28 5.67 3.54
CA ARG A 15 5.95 6.27 3.54
C ARG A 15 5.63 6.74 4.96
N PHE A 16 5.42 8.03 5.10
CA PHE A 16 4.90 8.66 6.31
C PHE A 16 3.45 9.04 6.03
N ASN A 17 2.51 8.52 6.82
CA ASN A 17 1.08 8.67 6.57
C ASN A 17 0.29 8.93 7.87
N PRO A 18 0.48 10.10 8.51
CA PRO A 18 -0.33 10.49 9.66
C PRO A 18 -1.76 10.82 9.23
N GLU A 19 -2.72 10.35 10.03
CA GLU A 19 -4.13 10.61 9.81
C GLU A 19 -4.81 10.94 11.15
N PHE A 20 -5.70 11.92 11.11
CA PHE A 20 -6.64 12.23 12.19
C PHE A 20 -8.02 11.81 11.76
N PHE A 21 -8.69 10.99 12.54
CA PHE A 21 -10.01 10.49 12.19
C PHE A 21 -11.00 10.51 13.37
N LEU A 22 -12.29 10.59 13.02
CA LEU A 22 -13.41 10.41 13.92
C LEU A 22 -14.04 9.04 13.67
N ARG A 23 -14.04 8.15 14.67
CA ARG A 23 -14.65 6.83 14.59
C ARG A 23 -16.06 6.80 15.17
N ILE A 24 -17.00 6.32 14.36
CA ILE A 24 -18.39 6.05 14.77
C ILE A 24 -18.60 4.54 14.74
N ARG A 25 -18.82 3.94 15.91
CA ARG A 25 -19.09 2.50 16.03
C ARG A 25 -20.58 2.26 16.20
N ASN A 26 -21.06 1.20 15.56
CA ASN A 26 -22.41 0.72 15.83
C ASN A 26 -22.39 -0.53 16.75
N GLN A 27 -23.57 -0.92 17.26
CA GLN A 27 -23.73 -2.07 18.16
C GLN A 27 -23.52 -3.42 17.46
N THR A 28 -23.48 -3.45 16.13
CA THR A 28 -23.33 -4.68 15.31
C THR A 28 -21.88 -4.97 14.93
N GLY A 29 -20.91 -4.29 15.56
CA GLY A 29 -19.48 -4.53 15.32
C GLY A 29 -18.93 -3.89 14.06
N SER A 30 -19.70 -3.03 13.35
CA SER A 30 -19.16 -2.21 12.29
C SER A 30 -18.76 -0.83 12.77
N TYR A 31 -17.86 -0.19 12.04
CA TYR A 31 -17.51 1.21 12.28
C TYR A 31 -17.37 2.00 10.98
N TRP A 32 -17.44 3.31 11.13
CA TRP A 32 -17.10 4.29 10.10
C TRP A 32 -16.06 5.23 10.67
N ASP A 33 -15.00 5.48 9.91
CA ASP A 33 -14.02 6.52 10.20
C ASP A 33 -14.14 7.62 9.14
N PHE A 34 -14.01 8.86 9.58
CA PHE A 34 -13.94 10.05 8.74
C PHE A 34 -12.65 10.76 9.07
N GLY A 35 -11.75 10.84 8.11
CA GLY A 35 -10.37 11.26 8.34
C GLY A 35 -9.91 12.42 7.48
N TYR A 36 -8.82 13.02 7.94
CA TYR A 36 -7.94 13.90 7.17
C TYR A 36 -6.51 13.40 7.39
N GLY A 37 -5.81 13.10 6.32
CA GLY A 37 -4.46 12.55 6.37
C GLY A 37 -3.51 13.27 5.43
N HIS A 38 -2.24 13.00 5.67
CA HIS A 38 -1.13 13.41 4.81
C HIS A 38 -0.22 12.22 4.55
N GLU A 39 0.06 11.91 3.30
CA GLU A 39 1.07 10.92 2.97
C GLU A 39 2.25 11.57 2.26
N SER A 40 3.48 11.16 2.63
CA SER A 40 4.70 11.64 2.00
C SER A 40 5.81 10.59 2.11
N ASN A 41 6.79 10.69 1.20
CA ASN A 41 7.98 9.84 1.24
C ASN A 41 9.17 10.48 1.99
N GLY A 42 9.06 11.72 2.41
CA GLY A 42 10.10 12.41 3.17
C GLY A 42 11.40 12.65 2.40
N GLN A 43 11.37 12.63 1.08
CA GLN A 43 12.51 12.91 0.22
C GLN A 43 12.72 14.42 0.01
N GLN A 44 13.83 14.81 -0.62
CA GLN A 44 14.28 16.20 -0.66
C GLN A 44 14.26 16.85 -2.04
N ILE A 45 14.28 16.07 -3.12
CA ILE A 45 14.26 16.59 -4.48
C ILE A 45 12.85 17.08 -4.80
N ASP A 46 12.66 18.36 -4.85
CA ASP A 46 11.35 18.99 -4.97
C ASP A 46 11.22 19.95 -6.17
N ASN A 47 12.23 19.96 -7.06
CA ASN A 47 12.24 20.79 -8.25
C ASN A 47 13.11 20.18 -9.37
N PRO A 48 12.89 20.56 -10.65
CA PRO A 48 13.64 20.03 -11.79
C PRO A 48 15.14 20.26 -11.71
N GLU A 49 15.55 21.43 -11.19
CA GLU A 49 16.96 21.79 -11.10
C GLU A 49 17.71 20.91 -10.10
N ALA A 50 17.10 20.64 -8.95
CA ALA A 50 17.66 19.74 -7.93
C ALA A 50 17.72 18.29 -8.46
N TYR A 51 16.72 17.86 -9.22
CA TYR A 51 16.72 16.55 -9.86
C TYR A 51 17.85 16.40 -10.86
N GLU A 52 18.04 17.38 -11.74
CA GLU A 52 19.12 17.37 -12.74
C GLU A 52 20.49 17.35 -12.06
N GLN A 53 20.68 18.12 -11.00
CA GLN A 53 21.93 18.12 -10.24
C GLN A 53 22.24 16.75 -9.66
N GLU A 54 21.27 16.10 -9.04
CA GLU A 54 21.41 14.77 -8.44
C GLU A 54 21.66 13.72 -9.54
N PHE A 55 20.93 13.79 -10.66
CA PHE A 55 21.14 12.92 -11.82
C PHE A 55 22.56 13.00 -12.33
N GLN A 56 23.10 14.21 -12.52
CA GLN A 56 24.48 14.43 -12.97
C GLN A 56 25.52 13.96 -11.94
N SER A 57 25.21 14.07 -10.65
CA SER A 57 26.06 13.53 -9.59
C SER A 57 26.22 12.02 -9.68
N TYR A 58 25.11 11.27 -9.85
CA TYR A 58 25.16 9.82 -10.06
C TYR A 58 25.96 9.45 -11.32
N VAL A 59 25.75 10.17 -12.42
CA VAL A 59 26.48 9.92 -13.67
C VAL A 59 27.98 10.16 -13.51
N ALA A 60 28.37 11.22 -12.80
CA ALA A 60 29.77 11.54 -12.50
C ALA A 60 30.44 10.43 -11.66
N ASP A 61 29.69 9.79 -10.77
CA ASP A 61 30.14 8.69 -9.94
C ASP A 61 30.04 7.32 -10.63
N ASN A 62 29.80 7.27 -11.95
CA ASN A 62 29.56 6.06 -12.74
C ASN A 62 28.39 5.21 -12.24
N GLN A 63 27.38 5.83 -11.65
CA GLN A 63 26.13 5.23 -11.24
C GLN A 63 25.02 5.55 -12.25
N PRO A 64 23.97 4.73 -12.37
CA PRO A 64 22.82 5.06 -13.19
C PRO A 64 22.13 6.34 -12.67
N GLY A 65 22.04 7.38 -13.52
CA GLY A 65 21.41 8.66 -13.16
C GLY A 65 19.95 8.51 -12.75
N ILE A 66 19.27 7.43 -13.20
CA ILE A 66 17.89 7.11 -12.83
C ILE A 66 17.69 6.97 -11.30
N PHE A 67 18.74 6.66 -10.53
CA PHE A 67 18.66 6.59 -9.07
C PHE A 67 18.33 7.94 -8.42
N ALA A 68 18.50 9.06 -9.11
CA ALA A 68 18.03 10.35 -8.64
C ALA A 68 16.50 10.38 -8.40
N ARG A 69 15.72 9.53 -9.09
CA ARG A 69 14.27 9.41 -8.89
C ARG A 69 13.91 9.01 -7.45
N ASP A 70 14.72 8.17 -6.82
CA ASP A 70 14.48 7.71 -5.45
C ASP A 70 14.52 8.86 -4.44
N GLY A 71 15.14 9.98 -4.81
CA GLY A 71 15.22 11.20 -4.02
C GLY A 71 14.07 12.19 -4.22
N ILE A 72 13.14 11.92 -5.15
CA ILE A 72 12.03 12.83 -5.46
C ILE A 72 11.03 12.89 -4.32
N SER A 73 10.76 14.11 -3.85
CA SER A 73 9.77 14.39 -2.81
C SER A 73 8.34 14.28 -3.37
N ARG A 74 7.52 13.47 -2.71
CA ARG A 74 6.11 13.29 -3.01
C ARG A 74 5.28 13.41 -1.75
N GLY A 75 4.14 14.06 -1.85
CA GLY A 75 3.20 14.13 -0.75
C GLY A 75 1.82 14.63 -1.18
N TRP A 76 0.79 14.04 -0.62
CA TRP A 76 -0.60 14.41 -0.83
C TRP A 76 -1.36 14.48 0.48
N ASP A 77 -2.15 15.51 0.64
CA ASP A 77 -3.21 15.52 1.64
C ASP A 77 -4.45 14.85 1.08
N TYR A 78 -5.21 14.21 1.95
CA TYR A 78 -6.46 13.57 1.56
C TYR A 78 -7.51 13.67 2.66
N VAL A 79 -8.77 13.54 2.26
CA VAL A 79 -9.87 13.21 3.17
C VAL A 79 -10.25 11.76 2.95
N SER A 80 -10.57 11.05 4.03
CA SER A 80 -10.91 9.62 3.98
C SER A 80 -12.28 9.33 4.55
N VAL A 81 -12.86 8.26 4.06
CA VAL A 81 -14.00 7.56 4.66
C VAL A 81 -13.69 6.08 4.66
N ASP A 82 -13.64 5.48 5.85
CA ASP A 82 -13.41 4.06 6.03
C ASP A 82 -14.63 3.39 6.63
N TRP A 83 -14.89 2.17 6.19
CA TRP A 83 -15.91 1.31 6.74
C TRP A 83 -15.40 -0.11 6.90
N GLU A 84 -15.65 -0.68 8.08
CA GLU A 84 -15.34 -2.08 8.35
C GLU A 84 -16.53 -2.77 8.97
N LYS A 85 -16.72 -4.03 8.60
CA LYS A 85 -17.69 -4.91 9.22
C LYS A 85 -17.18 -6.34 9.28
N GLN A 86 -17.43 -6.98 10.44
CA GLN A 86 -17.18 -8.39 10.67
C GLN A 86 -18.48 -9.19 10.52
N TRP A 87 -18.38 -10.32 9.84
CA TRP A 87 -19.50 -11.23 9.57
C TRP A 87 -19.11 -12.62 10.07
N PRO A 88 -19.71 -13.12 11.17
CA PRO A 88 -19.52 -14.51 11.53
C PRO A 88 -20.10 -15.41 10.43
N VAL A 89 -19.35 -16.41 10.01
CA VAL A 89 -19.75 -17.40 8.99
C VAL A 89 -19.91 -18.74 9.68
N ASP A 90 -21.10 -18.99 10.22
CA ASP A 90 -21.49 -20.23 10.88
C ASP A 90 -22.52 -21.05 10.08
N THR A 91 -22.96 -20.51 8.93
CA THR A 91 -24.08 -21.04 8.17
C THR A 91 -23.72 -22.09 7.12
N LEU A 92 -22.44 -22.24 6.77
CA LEU A 92 -21.99 -23.25 5.81
C LEU A 92 -21.20 -24.35 6.53
N PRO A 93 -21.57 -25.63 6.37
CA PRO A 93 -20.87 -26.74 7.06
C PRO A 93 -19.37 -26.85 6.72
N ILE A 94 -18.95 -26.20 5.65
CA ILE A 94 -17.58 -26.24 5.12
C ILE A 94 -16.79 -24.99 5.53
N LEU A 95 -17.47 -23.86 5.84
CA LEU A 95 -16.83 -22.60 6.19
C LEU A 95 -17.21 -22.25 7.64
N ASP A 96 -16.23 -22.29 8.52
CA ASP A 96 -16.34 -21.91 9.93
C ASP A 96 -15.24 -20.89 10.23
N GLY A 97 -15.64 -19.64 10.44
CA GLY A 97 -14.72 -18.55 10.63
C GLY A 97 -15.41 -17.18 10.67
N THR A 98 -14.65 -16.16 10.43
CA THR A 98 -15.15 -14.77 10.39
C THR A 98 -14.69 -14.11 9.09
N THR A 99 -15.61 -13.51 8.37
CA THR A 99 -15.30 -12.64 7.24
C THR A 99 -15.23 -11.20 7.72
N VAL A 100 -14.16 -10.50 7.38
CA VAL A 100 -14.01 -9.06 7.60
C VAL A 100 -14.00 -8.37 6.25
N THR A 101 -14.88 -7.41 6.08
CA THR A 101 -14.93 -6.57 4.88
C THR A 101 -14.53 -5.17 5.28
N HIS A 102 -13.55 -4.62 4.58
CA HIS A 102 -13.08 -3.26 4.76
C HIS A 102 -13.20 -2.52 3.43
N PHE A 103 -13.63 -1.28 3.48
CA PHE A 103 -13.72 -0.37 2.36
C PHE A 103 -13.16 0.98 2.80
N GLU A 104 -12.23 1.53 2.02
CA GLU A 104 -11.65 2.85 2.23
C GLU A 104 -11.81 3.68 0.95
N PHE A 105 -12.26 4.91 1.12
CA PHE A 105 -12.23 5.94 0.09
C PHE A 105 -11.36 7.09 0.54
N ARG A 106 -10.33 7.43 -0.26
CA ARG A 106 -9.47 8.60 -0.10
C ARG A 106 -9.67 9.55 -1.26
N ARG A 107 -10.01 10.78 -0.98
CA ARG A 107 -10.01 11.84 -1.96
C ARG A 107 -8.76 12.69 -1.78
N PHE A 108 -7.82 12.59 -2.69
CA PHE A 108 -6.62 13.40 -2.71
C PHE A 108 -6.96 14.86 -3.02
N LEU A 109 -6.31 15.77 -2.31
CA LEU A 109 -6.52 17.21 -2.41
C LEU A 109 -5.44 17.80 -3.31
N SER A 110 -5.84 18.69 -4.22
CA SER A 110 -4.88 19.39 -5.09
C SER A 110 -4.06 20.44 -4.34
N ASN A 111 -4.55 20.91 -3.21
CA ASN A 111 -3.88 21.89 -2.36
C ASN A 111 -4.33 21.71 -0.91
N GLY A 112 -3.73 20.76 -0.21
CA GLY A 112 -4.03 20.46 1.19
C GLY A 112 -3.24 21.33 2.17
N LEU A 113 -3.61 21.24 3.45
CA LEU A 113 -2.99 22.05 4.52
C LEU A 113 -1.55 21.68 4.81
N LEU A 114 -1.19 20.39 4.64
CA LEU A 114 0.13 19.83 4.98
C LEU A 114 0.97 19.51 3.73
N GLN A 115 0.36 19.50 2.56
CA GLN A 115 0.99 19.12 1.29
C GLN A 115 2.11 20.08 0.87
N GLY A 116 2.00 21.35 1.24
CA GLY A 116 3.02 22.38 1.00
C GLY A 116 3.06 22.89 -0.45
N ARG A 117 2.66 22.07 -1.44
CA ARG A 117 2.66 22.41 -2.87
C ARG A 117 1.43 21.85 -3.57
N PRO A 118 0.94 22.49 -4.66
CA PRO A 118 -0.15 21.97 -5.49
C PRO A 118 0.24 20.64 -6.16
N GLU A 119 -0.75 19.80 -6.47
CA GLU A 119 -0.55 18.49 -7.08
C GLU A 119 0.15 18.55 -8.45
N GLU A 120 -0.18 19.51 -9.29
CA GLU A 120 0.43 19.71 -10.60
C GLU A 120 1.95 19.92 -10.55
N TYR A 121 2.48 20.30 -9.40
CA TYR A 121 3.92 20.44 -9.20
C TYR A 121 4.66 19.11 -9.38
N TYR A 122 4.04 17.99 -9.09
CA TYR A 122 4.64 16.66 -9.16
C TYR A 122 4.66 16.06 -10.59
N GLN A 123 4.15 16.77 -11.58
CA GLN A 123 4.10 16.30 -12.97
C GLN A 123 5.35 16.66 -13.78
N TRP A 124 6.23 17.52 -13.27
CA TRP A 124 7.40 18.02 -14.00
C TRP A 124 8.42 16.93 -14.39
N GLU A 125 8.54 15.87 -13.62
CA GLU A 125 9.52 14.80 -13.84
C GLU A 125 9.24 13.93 -15.05
N ASP A 126 8.00 13.88 -15.49
CA ASP A 126 7.57 13.13 -16.67
C ASP A 126 7.65 13.96 -17.96
N GLY A 127 8.32 15.12 -17.92
CA GLY A 127 8.45 16.03 -19.06
C GLY A 127 7.17 16.78 -19.42
N GLY A 128 6.18 16.78 -18.53
CA GLY A 128 4.88 17.44 -18.70
C GLY A 128 3.93 16.74 -19.68
N ASP A 129 4.35 15.66 -20.35
CA ASP A 129 3.58 15.00 -21.41
C ASP A 129 2.60 13.92 -20.89
N ARG A 130 2.65 13.58 -19.60
CA ARG A 130 1.82 12.50 -19.06
C ARG A 130 1.07 12.96 -17.84
N ASP A 131 -0.21 13.22 -18.01
CA ASP A 131 -1.15 13.42 -16.90
C ASP A 131 -1.36 12.06 -16.19
N ARG A 132 -0.66 11.86 -15.06
CA ARG A 132 -0.74 10.66 -14.22
C ARG A 132 -1.15 11.03 -12.80
N PRO A 133 -2.33 11.64 -12.61
CA PRO A 133 -2.75 12.04 -11.28
C PRO A 133 -2.95 10.82 -10.39
N ARG A 134 -2.62 10.95 -9.11
CA ARG A 134 -2.77 9.90 -8.10
C ARG A 134 -4.15 9.25 -8.09
N GLN A 135 -5.18 10.05 -8.41
CA GLN A 135 -6.58 9.61 -8.43
C GLN A 135 -6.91 8.55 -9.49
N LEU A 136 -6.02 8.31 -10.46
CA LEU A 136 -6.18 7.22 -11.43
C LEU A 136 -5.79 5.86 -10.86
N TYR A 137 -4.88 5.83 -9.89
CA TYR A 137 -4.21 4.61 -9.40
C TYR A 137 -4.62 4.22 -7.99
N ASP A 138 -5.05 5.20 -7.18
CA ASP A 138 -5.32 5.02 -5.76
C ASP A 138 -6.53 5.85 -5.31
N GLY A 139 -7.04 5.53 -4.13
CA GLY A 139 -8.11 6.23 -3.44
C GLY A 139 -9.36 5.39 -3.20
N LEU A 140 -9.53 4.24 -3.87
CA LEU A 140 -10.52 3.23 -3.53
C LEU A 140 -9.81 1.95 -3.13
N ASN A 141 -9.92 1.56 -1.88
CA ASN A 141 -9.36 0.33 -1.34
C ASN A 141 -10.49 -0.56 -0.83
N MET A 142 -10.44 -1.83 -1.19
CA MET A 142 -11.36 -2.86 -0.71
C MET A 142 -10.56 -4.05 -0.22
N SER A 143 -10.86 -4.50 0.99
CA SER A 143 -10.29 -5.72 1.56
C SER A 143 -11.39 -6.70 1.95
N LEU A 144 -11.18 -7.95 1.61
CA LEU A 144 -11.98 -9.08 2.05
C LEU A 144 -11.06 -10.07 2.74
N GLN A 145 -11.20 -10.20 4.05
CA GLN A 145 -10.45 -11.16 4.86
C GLN A 145 -11.36 -12.29 5.31
N TYR A 146 -10.84 -13.50 5.26
CA TYR A 146 -11.46 -14.66 5.89
C TYR A 146 -10.52 -15.19 6.99
N LEU A 147 -10.98 -15.07 8.22
CA LEU A 147 -10.29 -15.58 9.40
C LEU A 147 -10.78 -17.00 9.68
N PHE A 148 -9.89 -17.97 9.52
CA PHE A 148 -10.20 -19.37 9.70
C PHE A 148 -10.42 -19.73 11.17
N SER A 149 -11.38 -20.61 11.47
CA SER A 149 -11.51 -21.18 12.79
C SER A 149 -10.46 -22.26 13.04
N ARG A 150 -10.31 -22.70 14.30
CA ARG A 150 -9.38 -23.79 14.70
C ARG A 150 -9.65 -25.13 14.01
N ARG A 151 -10.78 -25.32 13.32
CA ARG A 151 -11.05 -26.52 12.52
C ARG A 151 -10.04 -26.72 11.38
N TYR A 152 -9.40 -25.65 10.93
CA TYR A 152 -8.41 -25.70 9.86
C TYR A 152 -6.98 -25.94 10.36
N CYS A 153 -6.88 -26.48 11.58
CA CYS A 153 -5.61 -26.96 12.12
C CYS A 153 -5.50 -28.49 11.98
N THR A 154 -4.29 -28.98 11.77
CA THR A 154 -3.97 -30.42 11.89
C THR A 154 -4.04 -30.88 13.35
N SER A 155 -4.21 -32.20 13.56
CA SER A 155 -4.14 -32.76 14.90
C SER A 155 -2.77 -32.43 15.56
N GLY A 156 -2.81 -31.78 16.72
CA GLY A 156 -1.61 -31.26 17.38
C GLY A 156 -1.24 -29.83 17.03
N GLU A 157 -2.05 -29.13 16.25
CA GLU A 157 -1.88 -27.72 15.89
C GLU A 157 -0.53 -27.38 15.24
N ASN A 158 0.15 -28.38 14.64
CA ASN A 158 1.43 -28.15 13.95
C ASN A 158 1.31 -27.36 12.64
N PHE A 159 0.11 -27.33 12.08
CA PHE A 159 -0.23 -26.52 10.91
C PHE A 159 -1.66 -26.00 11.04
N CYS A 160 -1.84 -24.69 10.90
CA CYS A 160 -3.13 -24.04 10.89
C CYS A 160 -3.22 -23.05 9.72
N LEU A 161 -4.39 -23.00 9.06
CA LEU A 161 -4.74 -21.86 8.24
C LEU A 161 -5.29 -20.78 9.17
N GLU A 162 -4.78 -19.55 9.08
CA GLU A 162 -5.21 -18.46 9.95
C GLU A 162 -6.00 -17.41 9.21
N LYS A 163 -5.50 -16.93 8.06
CA LYS A 163 -6.13 -15.84 7.32
C LYS A 163 -5.94 -16.00 5.82
N LEU A 164 -6.98 -15.72 5.07
CA LEU A 164 -6.91 -15.44 3.62
C LEU A 164 -7.42 -14.03 3.39
N GLU A 165 -6.66 -13.22 2.68
CA GLU A 165 -7.01 -11.82 2.43
C GLU A 165 -6.86 -11.48 0.95
N LEU A 166 -7.87 -10.81 0.39
CA LEU A 166 -7.85 -10.22 -0.94
C LEU A 166 -7.99 -8.72 -0.80
N ASN A 167 -6.98 -7.99 -1.25
CA ASN A 167 -7.00 -6.53 -1.32
C ASN A 167 -7.09 -6.08 -2.77
N GLN A 168 -7.94 -5.07 -3.01
CA GLN A 168 -8.10 -4.40 -4.28
C GLN A 168 -7.93 -2.90 -4.08
N THR A 169 -7.01 -2.30 -4.85
CA THR A 169 -6.82 -0.85 -4.90
C THR A 169 -7.07 -0.37 -6.33
N THR A 170 -7.81 0.72 -6.48
CA THR A 170 -8.04 1.38 -7.76
C THR A 170 -8.21 2.88 -7.57
N GLY A 171 -8.04 3.65 -8.64
CA GLY A 171 -8.38 5.06 -8.63
C GLY A 171 -9.89 5.29 -8.57
N TYR A 172 -10.29 6.44 -8.07
CA TYR A 172 -11.69 6.88 -8.12
C TYR A 172 -12.01 7.72 -9.38
N ARG A 173 -10.98 8.13 -10.11
CA ARG A 173 -11.09 8.68 -11.47
C ARG A 173 -10.76 7.53 -12.42
N ASP A 174 -11.69 7.16 -13.29
CA ASP A 174 -11.61 6.02 -14.21
C ASP A 174 -11.50 4.67 -13.45
N ILE A 175 -12.52 4.39 -12.63
CA ILE A 175 -12.61 3.20 -11.78
C ILE A 175 -12.40 1.93 -12.62
N LEU A 176 -11.57 1.00 -12.09
CA LEU A 176 -11.18 -0.27 -12.67
C LEU A 176 -10.22 -0.20 -13.87
N GLU A 177 -9.80 0.97 -14.33
CA GLU A 177 -8.79 1.06 -15.38
C GLU A 177 -7.39 0.72 -14.87
N HIS A 178 -7.05 1.21 -13.66
CA HIS A 178 -5.78 0.97 -13.02
C HIS A 178 -5.96 0.23 -11.70
N ASN A 179 -5.93 -1.09 -11.75
CA ASN A 179 -6.18 -1.94 -10.60
C ASN A 179 -4.91 -2.55 -10.04
N THR A 180 -4.86 -2.66 -8.73
CA THR A 180 -3.88 -3.45 -8.00
C THR A 180 -4.59 -4.49 -7.15
N SER A 181 -4.24 -5.75 -7.34
CA SER A 181 -4.76 -6.89 -6.56
C SER A 181 -3.65 -7.50 -5.74
N THR A 182 -3.90 -7.71 -4.46
CA THR A 182 -2.99 -8.45 -3.58
C THR A 182 -3.75 -9.61 -2.93
N LEU A 183 -3.20 -10.80 -3.01
CA LEU A 183 -3.69 -12.00 -2.33
C LEU A 183 -2.69 -12.40 -1.28
N GLU A 184 -3.16 -12.59 -0.05
CA GLU A 184 -2.34 -12.96 1.10
C GLU A 184 -2.92 -14.18 1.80
N LEU A 185 -2.07 -15.13 2.15
CA LEU A 185 -2.42 -16.31 2.94
C LEU A 185 -1.49 -16.37 4.16
N THR A 186 -2.08 -16.31 5.35
CA THR A 186 -1.36 -16.52 6.60
C THR A 186 -1.62 -17.92 7.13
N THR A 187 -0.56 -18.62 7.47
CA THR A 187 -0.58 -19.96 8.05
C THR A 187 0.31 -19.99 9.28
N ASN A 188 -0.04 -20.81 10.25
CA ASN A 188 0.84 -21.11 11.36
C ASN A 188 1.47 -22.48 11.17
N ILE A 189 2.80 -22.56 11.14
CA ILE A 189 3.55 -23.81 11.03
C ILE A 189 4.47 -23.92 12.23
N LEU A 190 4.20 -24.88 13.11
CA LEU A 190 4.97 -25.13 14.34
C LEU A 190 5.12 -23.89 15.23
N GLY A 191 4.09 -23.07 15.31
CA GLY A 191 4.10 -21.81 16.08
C GLY A 191 4.68 -20.59 15.33
N LEU A 192 5.13 -20.75 14.08
CA LEU A 192 5.64 -19.66 13.25
C LEU A 192 4.54 -19.16 12.30
N PRO A 193 4.10 -17.92 12.40
CA PRO A 193 3.10 -17.33 11.51
C PRO A 193 3.74 -16.95 10.17
N LEU A 194 3.57 -17.81 9.17
CA LEU A 194 4.06 -17.60 7.81
C LEU A 194 3.01 -16.92 6.97
N GLN A 195 3.39 -15.82 6.30
CA GLN A 195 2.58 -15.11 5.31
C GLN A 195 3.15 -15.39 3.91
N LEU A 196 2.28 -15.81 3.00
CA LEU A 196 2.53 -15.90 1.57
C LEU A 196 1.71 -14.80 0.89
N TRP A 197 2.32 -14.04 -0.01
CA TRP A 197 1.60 -13.02 -0.73
C TRP A 197 1.97 -12.95 -2.20
N ALA A 198 1.02 -12.51 -3.00
CA ALA A 198 1.20 -12.21 -4.42
C ALA A 198 0.45 -10.91 -4.76
N LYS A 199 1.12 -10.04 -5.50
CA LYS A 199 0.59 -8.74 -5.95
C LYS A 199 0.69 -8.63 -7.46
N SER A 200 -0.34 -8.10 -8.09
CA SER A 200 -0.38 -7.74 -9.51
C SER A 200 -1.04 -6.38 -9.64
N GLY A 201 -0.34 -5.42 -10.23
CA GLY A 201 -0.85 -4.06 -10.39
C GLY A 201 0.23 -3.00 -10.19
N TYR A 202 -0.21 -1.84 -9.77
CA TYR A 202 0.62 -0.65 -9.66
C TYR A 202 1.38 -0.59 -8.34
N ASN A 203 2.51 0.12 -8.35
CA ASN A 203 3.36 0.23 -7.17
C ASN A 203 2.65 0.96 -6.02
N SER A 204 3.04 0.60 -4.80
CA SER A 204 2.66 1.34 -3.59
C SER A 204 3.64 2.44 -3.23
N ASP A 205 4.75 2.55 -3.96
CA ASP A 205 5.72 3.64 -3.81
C ASP A 205 5.13 4.97 -4.29
N LEU A 206 5.46 6.07 -3.61
CA LEU A 206 4.94 7.39 -3.97
C LEU A 206 5.62 8.02 -5.18
N VAL A 207 6.76 7.51 -5.58
CA VAL A 207 7.48 7.97 -6.79
C VAL A 207 6.99 7.22 -8.02
N ASP A 208 6.88 5.89 -7.92
CA ASP A 208 6.59 5.00 -9.04
C ASP A 208 5.18 4.38 -8.96
N TYR A 209 4.22 5.10 -8.35
CA TYR A 209 2.84 4.60 -8.13
C TYR A 209 2.10 4.24 -9.43
N TYR A 210 2.55 4.71 -10.57
CA TYR A 210 2.00 4.45 -11.90
C TYR A 210 2.71 3.29 -12.64
N ASP A 211 3.74 2.69 -12.05
CA ASP A 211 4.45 1.58 -12.65
C ASP A 211 3.78 0.25 -12.31
N TYR A 212 3.40 -0.50 -13.33
CA TYR A 212 2.78 -1.81 -13.18
C TYR A 212 3.81 -2.89 -12.88
N THR A 213 3.59 -3.65 -11.81
CA THR A 213 4.50 -4.71 -11.38
C THR A 213 3.75 -5.97 -10.97
N ASN A 214 4.44 -7.11 -11.07
CA ASN A 214 4.02 -8.36 -10.47
C ASN A 214 5.09 -8.79 -9.46
N SER A 215 4.68 -9.09 -8.26
CA SER A 215 5.58 -9.49 -7.19
C SER A 215 4.94 -10.54 -6.31
N TRP A 216 5.75 -11.30 -5.62
CA TRP A 216 5.32 -12.27 -4.61
C TRP A 216 6.39 -12.41 -3.55
N GLY A 217 6.02 -12.91 -2.40
CA GLY A 217 6.98 -13.09 -1.33
C GLY A 217 6.46 -13.97 -0.21
N ILE A 218 7.39 -14.24 0.71
CA ILE A 218 7.15 -14.97 1.95
C ILE A 218 7.63 -14.07 3.08
N GLY A 219 6.83 -13.97 4.13
CA GLY A 219 7.13 -13.19 5.32
C GLY A 219 6.69 -13.89 6.60
N LEU A 220 6.94 -13.21 7.71
CA LEU A 220 6.39 -13.58 9.02
C LEU A 220 5.43 -12.47 9.45
N GLU A 221 4.20 -12.84 9.81
CA GLU A 221 3.19 -11.90 10.30
C GLU A 221 3.07 -12.02 11.81
N PHE A 222 3.59 -11.05 12.56
CA PHE A 222 3.44 -11.00 14.01
C PHE A 222 2.25 -10.10 14.36
N VAL A 223 1.20 -10.70 14.88
CA VAL A 223 0.03 -9.97 15.38
C VAL A 223 0.25 -9.70 16.87
N SER A 224 0.28 -8.42 17.26
CA SER A 224 0.22 -8.05 18.67
C SER A 224 -1.22 -8.21 19.17
N ASN A 225 -1.45 -9.13 20.07
CA ASN A 225 -2.72 -9.29 20.79
C ASN A 225 -2.97 -8.14 21.76
#